data_f5b2ec6cf187566691c13a6192deca34
#
_entry.id   f5b2ec6cf187566691c13a6192deca34
#
_cell.length_a   1.000
_cell.length_b   1.000
_cell.length_c   1.000
_cell.angle_alpha   90.00
_cell.angle_beta   90.00
_cell.angle_gamma   90.00
#
_symmetry.space_group_name_H-M   'P 1'
#
loop_
_entity.id
_entity.type
_entity.pdbx_description
1 polymer ?
#
loop_
_entity_poly.entity_id
_entity_poly.type
_entity_poly.pdbx_seq_one_letter_code
_entity_poly.pdbx_strand_id
1 'polypeptide(L)'
;MKWLWLPLLSVILAAPALAAEVKVLSGGAVESGLAAAAEAYRKETGGDVKIEYATAPTIRQKIMAGEAADVVIAPPAVTDELSKAGKLDANSSVPLGRVGVGVAVRNGVPKPDISNTEAIKRAVLDAESVVFNRASAGLYMEKLFERLGVAEQVKAKETRYPDTNAVIAHVLKGKGKEITFAPITELLLYKDKGLDYVGPLPADIQNYTSYVAMASRAPANREGAAALLKYFGTAGSKKIFVERGIE
;
A
#
# COMPACT_ATOMS: atom_id res chain seq x y z
N MET A 1 -56.64 30.37 44.73
CA MET A 1 -55.25 29.95 44.50
C MET A 1 -55.17 29.10 43.22
N LYS A 2 -54.73 29.71 42.13
CA LYS A 2 -54.53 29.01 40.81
C LYS A 2 -53.07 28.61 40.69
N TRP A 3 -52.80 27.30 40.70
CA TRP A 3 -51.48 26.76 40.49
C TRP A 3 -51.21 26.68 38.97
N LEU A 4 -50.25 27.48 38.46
CA LEU A 4 -49.72 27.40 37.11
C LEU A 4 -48.70 26.27 37.08
N TRP A 5 -49.01 25.20 36.34
CA TRP A 5 -48.05 24.16 35.98
C TRP A 5 -47.29 24.64 34.74
N LEU A 6 -45.98 24.98 34.88
CA LEU A 6 -45.08 25.16 33.77
C LEU A 6 -44.55 23.78 33.32
N PRO A 7 -44.65 23.40 32.03
CA PRO A 7 -43.98 22.20 31.55
C PRO A 7 -42.47 22.46 31.44
N LEU A 8 -41.70 21.62 32.13
CA LEU A 8 -40.24 21.58 32.01
C LEU A 8 -39.88 21.00 30.64
N LEU A 9 -39.48 21.84 29.70
CA LEU A 9 -39.02 21.43 28.38
C LEU A 9 -37.59 20.87 28.53
N SER A 10 -37.45 19.53 28.63
CA SER A 10 -36.17 18.85 28.65
C SER A 10 -35.55 18.92 27.25
N VAL A 11 -34.59 19.82 27.05
CA VAL A 11 -33.74 19.83 25.87
C VAL A 11 -32.75 18.66 25.97
N ILE A 12 -33.04 17.58 25.24
CA ILE A 12 -32.09 16.47 25.06
C ILE A 12 -30.98 17.00 24.14
N LEU A 13 -29.84 17.39 24.73
CA LEU A 13 -28.63 17.58 23.96
C LEU A 13 -28.18 16.21 23.42
N ALA A 14 -28.45 15.95 22.15
CA ALA A 14 -27.86 14.83 21.45
C ALA A 14 -26.35 15.10 21.37
N ALA A 15 -25.56 14.44 22.21
CA ALA A 15 -24.11 14.41 22.04
C ALA A 15 -23.81 13.84 20.64
N PRO A 16 -22.88 14.44 19.87
CA PRO A 16 -22.47 13.82 18.61
C PRO A 16 -21.94 12.43 18.93
N ALA A 17 -22.59 11.40 18.43
CA ALA A 17 -22.04 10.06 18.47
C ALA A 17 -20.70 10.14 17.74
N LEU A 18 -19.58 9.93 18.45
CA LEU A 18 -18.28 9.74 17.82
C LEU A 18 -18.46 8.61 16.80
N ALA A 19 -18.31 8.94 15.52
CA ALA A 19 -18.39 7.95 14.47
C ALA A 19 -17.38 6.84 14.80
N ALA A 20 -17.86 5.59 14.90
CA ALA A 20 -16.98 4.48 15.22
C ALA A 20 -15.85 4.41 14.19
N GLU A 21 -14.60 4.23 14.65
CA GLU A 21 -13.40 4.13 13.85
C GLU A 21 -13.52 3.05 12.77
N VAL A 22 -13.15 3.35 11.52
CA VAL A 22 -13.10 2.38 10.42
C VAL A 22 -11.74 1.71 10.41
N LYS A 23 -11.70 0.39 10.59
CA LYS A 23 -10.45 -0.39 10.53
C LYS A 23 -10.13 -0.79 9.10
N VAL A 24 -8.98 -0.35 8.61
CA VAL A 24 -8.49 -0.64 7.26
C VAL A 24 -7.23 -1.49 7.34
N LEU A 25 -7.23 -2.64 6.65
CA LEU A 25 -6.03 -3.44 6.42
C LEU A 25 -5.57 -3.25 4.97
N SER A 26 -4.39 -2.67 4.77
CA SER A 26 -3.93 -2.17 3.46
C SER A 26 -2.55 -2.66 3.06
N GLY A 27 -2.35 -2.83 1.75
CA GLY A 27 -1.02 -2.96 1.17
C GLY A 27 -0.17 -1.70 1.38
N GLY A 28 1.12 -1.86 1.73
CA GLY A 28 2.04 -0.74 2.02
C GLY A 28 2.28 0.15 0.80
N ALA A 29 2.24 -0.40 -0.42
CA ALA A 29 2.50 0.36 -1.63
C ALA A 29 1.54 1.55 -1.86
N VAL A 30 0.37 1.58 -1.22
CA VAL A 30 -0.57 2.72 -1.30
C VAL A 30 -0.55 3.60 -0.05
N GLU A 31 0.37 3.37 0.89
CA GLU A 31 0.45 4.05 2.19
C GLU A 31 0.38 5.57 2.07
N SER A 32 1.24 6.19 1.25
CA SER A 32 1.32 7.65 1.13
C SER A 32 0.02 8.29 0.65
N GLY A 33 -0.64 7.67 -0.33
CA GLY A 33 -1.94 8.11 -0.85
C GLY A 33 -3.08 7.84 0.11
N LEU A 34 -3.09 6.65 0.72
CA LEU A 34 -4.12 6.24 1.65
C LEU A 34 -4.11 7.09 2.95
N ALA A 35 -2.93 7.37 3.50
CA ALA A 35 -2.81 8.24 4.66
C ALA A 35 -3.31 9.66 4.35
N ALA A 36 -2.95 10.22 3.18
CA ALA A 36 -3.43 11.54 2.77
C ALA A 36 -4.95 11.55 2.51
N ALA A 37 -5.50 10.50 1.89
CA ALA A 37 -6.93 10.37 1.65
C ALA A 37 -7.74 10.18 2.95
N ALA A 38 -7.22 9.42 3.90
CA ALA A 38 -7.83 9.24 5.22
C ALA A 38 -7.84 10.57 6.02
N GLU A 39 -6.77 11.34 5.96
CA GLU A 39 -6.71 12.65 6.62
C GLU A 39 -7.70 13.65 5.98
N ALA A 40 -7.82 13.66 4.65
CA ALA A 40 -8.82 14.47 3.95
C ALA A 40 -10.25 14.01 4.29
N TYR A 41 -10.51 12.71 4.32
CA TYR A 41 -11.78 12.13 4.74
C TYR A 41 -12.18 12.58 6.15
N ARG A 42 -11.24 12.51 7.10
CA ARG A 42 -11.46 12.96 8.48
C ARG A 42 -11.83 14.45 8.54
N LYS A 43 -11.12 15.30 7.79
CA LYS A 43 -11.38 16.76 7.75
C LYS A 43 -12.73 17.09 7.14
N GLU A 44 -13.15 16.37 6.11
CA GLU A 44 -14.39 16.63 5.37
C GLU A 44 -15.63 16.04 6.07
N THR A 45 -15.49 14.89 6.73
CA THR A 45 -16.64 14.12 7.24
C THR A 45 -16.68 13.97 8.75
N GLY A 46 -15.56 14.22 9.44
CA GLY A 46 -15.41 13.89 10.87
C GLY A 46 -15.22 12.39 11.14
N GLY A 47 -15.21 11.55 10.10
CA GLY A 47 -14.98 10.10 10.24
C GLY A 47 -13.54 9.79 10.61
N ASP A 48 -13.32 8.75 11.43
CA ASP A 48 -11.98 8.31 11.83
C ASP A 48 -11.60 6.99 11.17
N VAL A 49 -10.32 6.83 10.82
CA VAL A 49 -9.80 5.68 10.08
C VAL A 49 -8.51 5.21 10.73
N LYS A 50 -8.48 3.96 11.15
CA LYS A 50 -7.28 3.28 11.63
C LYS A 50 -6.74 2.35 10.55
N ILE A 51 -5.52 2.58 10.13
CA ILE A 51 -4.90 1.85 9.04
C ILE A 51 -3.79 0.97 9.59
N GLU A 52 -3.83 -0.30 9.23
CA GLU A 52 -2.73 -1.24 9.40
C GLU A 52 -2.18 -1.59 8.01
N TYR A 53 -0.85 -1.53 7.87
CA TYR A 53 -0.17 -1.89 6.61
C TYR A 53 0.46 -3.27 6.69
N ALA A 54 0.29 -4.04 5.62
CA ALA A 54 0.87 -5.37 5.50
C ALA A 54 1.15 -5.72 4.03
N THR A 55 1.91 -6.78 3.79
CA THR A 55 2.10 -7.29 2.42
C THR A 55 0.86 -8.07 1.95
N ALA A 56 0.68 -8.18 0.63
CA ALA A 56 -0.46 -8.91 0.06
C ALA A 56 -0.59 -10.37 0.58
N PRO A 57 0.49 -11.16 0.71
CA PRO A 57 0.42 -12.48 1.35
C PRO A 57 -0.03 -12.41 2.81
N THR A 58 0.45 -11.43 3.58
CA THR A 58 0.10 -11.25 4.99
C THR A 58 -1.38 -10.84 5.14
N ILE A 59 -1.88 -9.91 4.31
CA ILE A 59 -3.29 -9.53 4.26
C ILE A 59 -4.17 -10.76 4.03
N ARG A 60 -3.83 -11.56 3.01
CA ARG A 60 -4.52 -12.80 2.71
C ARG A 60 -4.57 -13.72 3.94
N GLN A 61 -3.43 -13.98 4.56
CA GLN A 61 -3.32 -14.84 5.73
C GLN A 61 -4.18 -14.34 6.91
N LYS A 62 -4.08 -13.06 7.24
CA LYS A 62 -4.82 -12.43 8.35
C LYS A 62 -6.34 -12.53 8.15
N ILE A 63 -6.84 -12.14 6.98
CA ILE A 63 -8.29 -12.17 6.67
C ILE A 63 -8.81 -13.60 6.59
N MET A 64 -8.04 -14.55 6.02
CA MET A 64 -8.42 -15.96 6.03
C MET A 64 -8.47 -16.54 7.44
N ALA A 65 -7.58 -16.11 8.34
CA ALA A 65 -7.58 -16.48 9.76
C ALA A 65 -8.70 -15.81 10.58
N GLY A 66 -9.47 -14.88 9.99
CA GLY A 66 -10.60 -14.22 10.66
C GLY A 66 -10.24 -12.91 11.36
N GLU A 67 -9.08 -12.31 11.06
CA GLU A 67 -8.75 -10.99 11.60
C GLU A 67 -9.76 -9.94 11.12
N ALA A 68 -10.22 -9.10 12.06
CA ALA A 68 -11.27 -8.13 11.82
C ALA A 68 -10.71 -6.87 11.13
N ALA A 69 -11.25 -6.59 9.94
CA ALA A 69 -11.09 -5.32 9.25
C ALA A 69 -12.45 -4.92 8.65
N ASP A 70 -12.73 -3.63 8.57
CA ASP A 70 -13.94 -3.11 7.92
C ASP A 70 -13.72 -2.97 6.41
N VAL A 71 -12.54 -2.51 6.01
CA VAL A 71 -12.10 -2.35 4.63
C VAL A 71 -10.75 -3.04 4.43
N VAL A 72 -10.60 -3.75 3.33
CA VAL A 72 -9.35 -4.38 2.90
C VAL A 72 -8.90 -3.75 1.59
N ILE A 73 -7.61 -3.37 1.53
CA ILE A 73 -6.99 -2.79 0.34
C ILE A 73 -5.82 -3.68 -0.08
N ALA A 74 -5.95 -4.34 -1.22
CA ALA A 74 -4.95 -5.27 -1.72
C ALA A 74 -5.01 -5.38 -3.26
N PRO A 75 -4.03 -6.07 -3.88
CA PRO A 75 -4.11 -6.39 -5.31
C PRO A 75 -5.35 -7.27 -5.63
N PRO A 76 -5.93 -7.12 -6.86
CA PRO A 76 -7.12 -7.88 -7.28
C PRO A 76 -7.01 -9.38 -7.05
N ALA A 77 -5.84 -9.99 -7.31
CA ALA A 77 -5.64 -11.42 -7.07
C ALA A 77 -5.95 -11.86 -5.63
N VAL A 78 -5.64 -11.01 -4.64
CA VAL A 78 -5.92 -11.28 -3.22
C VAL A 78 -7.38 -10.98 -2.89
N THR A 79 -7.90 -9.83 -3.32
CA THR A 79 -9.30 -9.45 -3.02
C THR A 79 -10.31 -10.37 -3.68
N ASP A 80 -10.04 -10.86 -4.89
CA ASP A 80 -10.87 -11.84 -5.60
C ASP A 80 -10.89 -13.20 -4.88
N GLU A 81 -9.72 -13.67 -4.42
CA GLU A 81 -9.63 -14.90 -3.62
C GLU A 81 -10.42 -14.77 -2.32
N LEU A 82 -10.22 -13.65 -1.58
CA LEU A 82 -10.94 -13.38 -0.34
C LEU A 82 -12.45 -13.23 -0.55
N SER A 83 -12.88 -12.64 -1.67
CA SER A 83 -14.29 -12.54 -2.05
C SER A 83 -14.90 -13.91 -2.35
N LYS A 84 -14.20 -14.76 -3.10
CA LYS A 84 -14.62 -16.16 -3.36
C LYS A 84 -14.70 -16.98 -2.07
N ALA A 85 -13.85 -16.71 -1.09
CA ALA A 85 -13.88 -17.31 0.24
C ALA A 85 -14.98 -16.70 1.16
N GLY A 86 -15.80 -15.76 0.67
CA GLY A 86 -16.89 -15.14 1.43
C GLY A 86 -16.41 -14.15 2.51
N LYS A 87 -15.17 -13.69 2.44
CA LYS A 87 -14.59 -12.74 3.40
C LYS A 87 -14.84 -11.29 3.03
N LEU A 88 -14.84 -10.96 1.74
CA LEU A 88 -15.07 -9.60 1.22
C LEU A 88 -16.34 -9.53 0.37
N ASP A 89 -16.93 -8.34 0.30
CA ASP A 89 -18.06 -8.06 -0.59
C ASP A 89 -17.57 -7.56 -1.94
N ALA A 90 -17.63 -8.41 -2.96
CA ALA A 90 -17.19 -8.09 -4.32
C ALA A 90 -17.92 -6.86 -4.92
N ASN A 91 -19.18 -6.60 -4.50
CA ASN A 91 -19.97 -5.46 -4.99
C ASN A 91 -19.49 -4.11 -4.43
N SER A 92 -18.65 -4.13 -3.41
CA SER A 92 -18.09 -2.93 -2.77
C SER A 92 -16.75 -2.47 -3.36
N SER A 93 -16.29 -3.11 -4.44
CA SER A 93 -14.97 -2.88 -5.04
C SER A 93 -14.79 -1.45 -5.54
N VAL A 94 -13.74 -0.77 -5.07
CA VAL A 94 -13.33 0.57 -5.50
C VAL A 94 -11.87 0.54 -5.94
N PRO A 95 -11.56 0.78 -7.22
CA PRO A 95 -10.18 0.88 -7.68
C PRO A 95 -9.51 2.13 -7.12
N LEU A 96 -8.31 1.99 -6.56
CA LEU A 96 -7.52 3.10 -6.03
C LEU A 96 -6.44 3.59 -7.01
N GLY A 97 -5.96 2.69 -7.89
CA GLY A 97 -4.89 2.96 -8.84
C GLY A 97 -3.86 1.84 -8.86
N ARG A 98 -2.69 2.13 -9.43
CA ARG A 98 -1.60 1.16 -9.60
C ARG A 98 -0.25 1.79 -9.23
N VAL A 99 0.69 0.96 -8.81
CA VAL A 99 2.04 1.38 -8.41
C VAL A 99 3.07 0.57 -9.19
N GLY A 100 4.02 1.26 -9.82
CA GLY A 100 5.12 0.65 -10.56
C GLY A 100 6.26 0.20 -9.66
N VAL A 101 7.19 -0.60 -10.22
CA VAL A 101 8.45 -0.99 -9.57
C VAL A 101 9.52 0.06 -9.87
N GLY A 102 10.24 0.47 -8.84
CA GLY A 102 11.36 1.38 -8.92
C GLY A 102 12.66 0.74 -8.46
N VAL A 103 13.74 1.45 -8.75
CA VAL A 103 15.11 1.10 -8.38
C VAL A 103 15.66 2.13 -7.42
N ALA A 104 16.34 1.67 -6.38
CA ALA A 104 17.04 2.55 -5.45
C ALA A 104 18.37 1.93 -5.00
N VAL A 105 19.26 2.79 -4.51
CA VAL A 105 20.51 2.46 -3.88
C VAL A 105 20.68 3.28 -2.61
N ARG A 106 21.63 2.93 -1.75
CA ARG A 106 21.95 3.73 -0.58
C ARG A 106 22.59 5.06 -1.03
N ASN A 107 22.28 6.14 -0.31
CA ASN A 107 22.88 7.45 -0.56
C ASN A 107 24.42 7.37 -0.53
N GLY A 108 25.07 8.00 -1.51
CA GLY A 108 26.52 7.99 -1.69
C GLY A 108 27.05 6.80 -2.49
N VAL A 109 26.22 5.83 -2.83
CA VAL A 109 26.57 4.79 -3.82
C VAL A 109 26.31 5.34 -5.22
N PRO A 110 27.23 5.14 -6.21
CA PRO A 110 26.98 5.56 -7.59
C PRO A 110 25.66 4.98 -8.11
N LYS A 111 24.82 5.84 -8.67
CA LYS A 111 23.55 5.41 -9.28
C LYS A 111 23.82 4.58 -10.52
N PRO A 112 23.30 3.36 -10.63
CA PRO A 112 23.45 2.55 -11.83
C PRO A 112 22.68 3.16 -12.99
N ASP A 113 23.14 2.89 -14.22
CA ASP A 113 22.34 3.11 -15.42
C ASP A 113 21.16 2.13 -15.43
N ILE A 114 19.95 2.64 -15.58
CA ILE A 114 18.70 1.88 -15.66
C ILE A 114 17.86 2.27 -16.89
N SER A 115 18.49 2.88 -17.90
CA SER A 115 17.81 3.50 -19.05
C SER A 115 17.06 2.51 -19.95
N ASN A 116 17.45 1.24 -19.93
CA ASN A 116 16.86 0.17 -20.73
C ASN A 116 17.06 -1.20 -20.07
N THR A 117 16.46 -2.25 -20.65
CA THR A 117 16.52 -3.62 -20.15
C THR A 117 17.95 -4.15 -20.00
N GLU A 118 18.86 -3.89 -20.96
CA GLU A 118 20.26 -4.32 -20.87
C GLU A 118 21.03 -3.55 -19.79
N ALA A 119 20.70 -2.30 -19.55
CA ALA A 119 21.26 -1.52 -18.46
C ALA A 119 20.86 -2.09 -17.09
N ILE A 120 19.59 -2.46 -16.91
CA ILE A 120 19.12 -3.17 -15.70
C ILE A 120 19.87 -4.49 -15.48
N LYS A 121 20.06 -5.25 -16.56
CA LYS A 121 20.82 -6.51 -16.51
C LYS A 121 22.27 -6.27 -16.02
N ARG A 122 22.97 -5.28 -16.60
CA ARG A 122 24.31 -4.90 -16.13
C ARG A 122 24.29 -4.43 -14.69
N ALA A 123 23.34 -3.56 -14.31
CA ALA A 123 23.24 -3.03 -12.96
C ALA A 123 23.10 -4.13 -11.89
N VAL A 124 22.26 -5.16 -12.14
CA VAL A 124 22.13 -6.28 -11.20
C VAL A 124 23.37 -7.20 -11.19
N LEU A 125 24.08 -7.34 -12.33
CA LEU A 125 25.30 -8.15 -12.38
C LEU A 125 26.47 -7.44 -11.66
N ASP A 126 26.57 -6.11 -11.77
CA ASP A 126 27.62 -5.30 -11.16
C ASP A 126 27.40 -5.01 -9.67
N ALA A 127 26.16 -5.17 -9.19
CA ALA A 127 25.84 -5.00 -7.78
C ALA A 127 26.51 -6.08 -6.93
N GLU A 128 26.94 -5.72 -5.72
CA GLU A 128 27.46 -6.68 -4.73
C GLU A 128 26.32 -7.48 -4.06
N SER A 129 25.15 -6.86 -3.92
CA SER A 129 23.97 -7.51 -3.39
C SER A 129 22.71 -6.97 -4.08
N VAL A 130 21.74 -7.85 -4.33
CA VAL A 130 20.41 -7.54 -4.87
C VAL A 130 19.37 -7.81 -3.79
N VAL A 131 18.72 -6.73 -3.30
CA VAL A 131 17.86 -6.81 -2.13
C VAL A 131 16.42 -6.48 -2.53
N PHE A 132 15.48 -7.38 -2.24
CA PHE A 132 14.07 -7.17 -2.58
C PHE A 132 13.15 -7.98 -1.66
N ASN A 133 11.84 -7.69 -1.71
CA ASN A 133 10.87 -8.34 -0.84
C ASN A 133 10.29 -9.64 -1.44
N ARG A 134 9.44 -10.33 -0.66
CA ARG A 134 8.66 -11.50 -1.10
C ARG A 134 7.20 -11.16 -1.39
N ALA A 135 6.88 -9.85 -1.58
CA ALA A 135 5.58 -9.36 -1.98
C ALA A 135 5.50 -9.18 -3.51
N SER A 136 4.44 -8.55 -4.01
CA SER A 136 4.14 -8.46 -5.44
C SER A 136 5.29 -7.95 -6.31
N ALA A 137 5.96 -6.87 -5.89
CA ALA A 137 7.11 -6.31 -6.63
C ALA A 137 8.29 -7.30 -6.68
N GLY A 138 8.63 -7.92 -5.55
CA GLY A 138 9.74 -8.87 -5.49
C GLY A 138 9.47 -10.17 -6.25
N LEU A 139 8.24 -10.68 -6.23
CA LEU A 139 7.83 -11.84 -7.05
C LEU A 139 7.90 -11.52 -8.55
N TYR A 140 7.61 -10.28 -8.93
CA TYR A 140 7.81 -9.84 -10.31
C TYR A 140 9.30 -9.81 -10.67
N MET A 141 10.16 -9.25 -9.80
CA MET A 141 11.59 -9.17 -10.04
C MET A 141 12.23 -10.54 -10.22
N GLU A 142 11.83 -11.54 -9.42
CA GLU A 142 12.29 -12.92 -9.58
C GLU A 142 12.05 -13.44 -11.01
N LYS A 143 10.79 -13.30 -11.49
CA LYS A 143 10.44 -13.68 -12.87
C LYS A 143 11.15 -12.83 -13.92
N LEU A 144 11.41 -11.56 -13.63
CA LEU A 144 12.16 -10.70 -14.55
C LEU A 144 13.61 -11.18 -14.67
N PHE A 145 14.27 -11.53 -13.58
CA PHE A 145 15.64 -12.05 -13.62
C PHE A 145 15.76 -13.37 -14.37
N GLU A 146 14.75 -14.24 -14.28
CA GLU A 146 14.65 -15.44 -15.13
C GLU A 146 14.57 -15.09 -16.61
N ARG A 147 13.69 -14.16 -17.01
CA ARG A 147 13.54 -13.70 -18.41
C ARG A 147 14.80 -13.05 -18.96
N LEU A 148 15.55 -12.34 -18.10
CA LEU A 148 16.80 -11.69 -18.47
C LEU A 148 18.00 -12.67 -18.51
N GLY A 149 17.81 -13.91 -18.07
CA GLY A 149 18.86 -14.94 -18.03
C GLY A 149 19.95 -14.66 -16.99
N VAL A 150 19.61 -13.94 -15.90
CA VAL A 150 20.55 -13.60 -14.80
C VAL A 150 20.13 -14.19 -13.45
N ALA A 151 19.11 -15.03 -13.42
CA ALA A 151 18.54 -15.55 -12.17
C ALA A 151 19.60 -16.25 -11.29
N GLU A 152 20.46 -17.09 -11.84
CA GLU A 152 21.49 -17.80 -11.07
C GLU A 152 22.52 -16.84 -10.47
N GLN A 153 22.97 -15.83 -11.25
CA GLN A 153 23.92 -14.83 -10.76
C GLN A 153 23.30 -13.94 -9.68
N VAL A 154 22.01 -13.60 -9.81
CA VAL A 154 21.27 -12.83 -8.78
C VAL A 154 21.09 -13.69 -7.54
N LYS A 155 20.69 -14.95 -7.66
CA LYS A 155 20.47 -15.88 -6.55
C LYS A 155 21.70 -16.06 -5.66
N ALA A 156 22.90 -16.00 -6.26
CA ALA A 156 24.16 -16.09 -5.53
C ALA A 156 24.42 -14.91 -4.58
N LYS A 157 23.72 -13.79 -4.76
CA LYS A 157 23.91 -12.53 -4.00
C LYS A 157 22.62 -11.83 -3.63
N GLU A 158 21.46 -12.49 -3.77
CA GLU A 158 20.19 -11.91 -3.36
C GLU A 158 19.96 -12.03 -1.85
N THR A 159 19.28 -11.03 -1.32
CA THR A 159 18.70 -11.10 0.03
C THR A 159 17.23 -10.71 -0.07
N ARG A 160 16.34 -11.57 0.42
CA ARG A 160 14.90 -11.39 0.33
C ARG A 160 14.27 -11.23 1.71
N TYR A 161 13.47 -10.20 1.86
CA TYR A 161 12.77 -9.86 3.09
C TYR A 161 11.25 -10.03 2.97
N PRO A 162 10.51 -10.13 4.09
CA PRO A 162 9.06 -10.20 4.06
C PRO A 162 8.40 -8.96 3.43
N ASP A 163 8.94 -7.77 3.68
CA ASP A 163 8.39 -6.48 3.30
C ASP A 163 9.47 -5.48 2.87
N THR A 164 9.04 -4.33 2.35
CA THR A 164 9.94 -3.28 1.86
C THR A 164 10.66 -2.54 2.98
N ASN A 165 10.07 -2.41 4.17
CA ASN A 165 10.74 -1.74 5.30
C ASN A 165 12.00 -2.51 5.71
N ALA A 166 11.92 -3.83 5.78
CA ALA A 166 13.07 -4.68 6.06
C ALA A 166 14.13 -4.64 4.93
N VAL A 167 13.70 -4.57 3.67
CA VAL A 167 14.58 -4.34 2.51
C VAL A 167 15.36 -3.04 2.66
N ILE A 168 14.66 -1.94 2.91
CA ILE A 168 15.27 -0.62 3.04
C ILE A 168 16.20 -0.56 4.25
N ALA A 169 15.79 -1.15 5.39
CA ALA A 169 16.65 -1.23 6.58
C ALA A 169 17.97 -1.97 6.30
N HIS A 170 17.93 -3.02 5.46
CA HIS A 170 19.15 -3.71 5.00
C HIS A 170 20.02 -2.76 4.14
N VAL A 171 19.45 -2.15 3.11
CA VAL A 171 20.17 -1.26 2.19
C VAL A 171 20.81 -0.08 2.93
N LEU A 172 20.10 0.54 3.87
CA LEU A 172 20.60 1.66 4.66
C LEU A 172 21.74 1.28 5.60
N LYS A 173 21.79 0.04 6.08
CA LYS A 173 22.88 -0.49 6.93
C LYS A 173 24.05 -1.06 6.12
N GLY A 174 23.85 -1.29 4.85
CA GLY A 174 24.83 -1.85 3.95
C GLY A 174 26.06 -0.95 3.79
N LYS A 175 27.17 -1.55 3.35
CA LYS A 175 28.45 -0.84 3.13
C LYS A 175 28.96 -1.00 1.70
N GLY A 176 28.29 -1.81 0.91
CA GLY A 176 28.65 -2.15 -0.46
C GLY A 176 27.78 -1.46 -1.52
N LYS A 177 27.75 -2.04 -2.70
CA LYS A 177 26.93 -1.61 -3.84
C LYS A 177 25.62 -2.43 -3.85
N GLU A 178 24.79 -2.24 -2.82
CA GLU A 178 23.47 -2.84 -2.79
C GLU A 178 22.54 -2.15 -3.78
N ILE A 179 21.81 -2.92 -4.58
CA ILE A 179 20.69 -2.44 -5.42
C ILE A 179 19.39 -3.02 -4.90
N THR A 180 18.33 -2.20 -4.86
CA THR A 180 17.01 -2.65 -4.43
C THR A 180 15.92 -2.33 -5.43
N PHE A 181 14.91 -3.20 -5.44
CA PHE A 181 13.70 -3.09 -6.26
C PHE A 181 12.47 -3.18 -5.36
N ALA A 182 11.62 -2.16 -5.41
CA ALA A 182 10.42 -2.10 -4.58
C ALA A 182 9.35 -1.20 -5.22
N PRO A 183 8.12 -1.13 -4.69
CA PRO A 183 7.14 -0.14 -5.13
C PRO A 183 7.70 1.29 -5.08
N ILE A 184 7.50 2.04 -6.15
CA ILE A 184 8.04 3.42 -6.27
C ILE A 184 7.61 4.28 -5.08
N THR A 185 6.36 4.20 -4.69
CA THR A 185 5.79 4.97 -3.58
C THR A 185 6.48 4.69 -2.25
N GLU A 186 6.85 3.43 -1.98
CA GLU A 186 7.57 3.04 -0.77
C GLU A 186 9.02 3.52 -0.80
N LEU A 187 9.70 3.45 -1.95
CA LEU A 187 11.07 3.98 -2.10
C LEU A 187 11.10 5.51 -1.88
N LEU A 188 10.12 6.24 -2.39
CA LEU A 188 10.03 7.70 -2.24
C LEU A 188 9.85 8.15 -0.79
N LEU A 189 9.27 7.34 0.10
CA LEU A 189 9.18 7.63 1.54
C LEU A 189 10.56 7.75 2.23
N TYR A 190 11.61 7.19 1.61
CA TYR A 190 12.97 7.15 2.16
C TYR A 190 13.99 7.97 1.36
N LYS A 191 13.56 8.68 0.31
CA LYS A 191 14.42 9.49 -0.55
C LYS A 191 15.31 10.47 0.25
N ASP A 192 14.76 11.10 1.29
CA ASP A 192 15.50 12.05 2.13
C ASP A 192 15.97 11.42 3.46
N LYS A 193 15.95 10.07 3.55
CA LYS A 193 16.32 9.31 4.74
C LYS A 193 17.47 8.33 4.48
N GLY A 194 18.35 8.68 3.54
CA GLY A 194 19.54 7.89 3.21
C GLY A 194 19.38 6.93 2.05
N LEU A 195 18.26 6.97 1.32
CA LEU A 195 18.02 6.20 0.10
C LEU A 195 18.02 7.14 -1.11
N ASP A 196 18.78 6.79 -2.14
CA ASP A 196 18.74 7.43 -3.46
C ASP A 196 17.80 6.65 -4.37
N TYR A 197 16.63 7.24 -4.66
CA TYR A 197 15.77 6.76 -5.72
C TYR A 197 16.43 7.02 -7.08
N VAL A 198 16.68 5.96 -7.86
CA VAL A 198 17.32 6.03 -9.16
C VAL A 198 16.30 6.33 -10.25
N GLY A 199 15.18 5.63 -10.23
CA GLY A 199 14.08 5.80 -11.20
C GLY A 199 13.16 4.59 -11.26
N PRO A 200 12.11 4.65 -12.12
CA PRO A 200 11.28 3.49 -12.43
C PRO A 200 12.04 2.47 -13.26
N LEU A 201 11.58 1.22 -13.31
CA LEU A 201 12.03 0.29 -14.32
C LEU A 201 11.72 0.83 -15.72
N PRO A 202 12.55 0.51 -16.75
CA PRO A 202 12.23 0.81 -18.14
C PRO A 202 10.85 0.33 -18.56
N ALA A 203 10.19 1.07 -19.45
CA ALA A 203 8.79 0.84 -19.80
C ALA A 203 8.50 -0.57 -20.37
N ASP A 204 9.46 -1.15 -21.08
CA ASP A 204 9.37 -2.49 -21.67
C ASP A 204 9.43 -3.64 -20.66
N ILE A 205 9.95 -3.36 -19.47
CA ILE A 205 10.01 -4.29 -18.35
C ILE A 205 9.38 -3.72 -17.07
N GLN A 206 8.60 -2.65 -17.17
CA GLN A 206 7.86 -2.13 -16.01
C GLN A 206 6.71 -3.07 -15.65
N ASN A 207 6.45 -3.18 -14.36
CA ASN A 207 5.28 -3.89 -13.86
C ASN A 207 4.52 -3.00 -12.88
N TYR A 208 3.22 -2.94 -13.07
CA TYR A 208 2.31 -2.21 -12.21
C TYR A 208 1.47 -3.18 -11.38
N THR A 209 1.45 -2.98 -10.09
CA THR A 209 0.50 -3.64 -9.20
C THR A 209 -0.69 -2.73 -8.97
N SER A 210 -1.88 -3.13 -9.42
CA SER A 210 -3.14 -2.43 -9.13
C SER A 210 -3.60 -2.73 -7.71
N TYR A 211 -4.33 -1.78 -7.11
CA TYR A 211 -4.92 -1.90 -5.78
C TYR A 211 -6.40 -1.55 -5.81
N VAL A 212 -7.18 -2.35 -5.11
CA VAL A 212 -8.62 -2.14 -4.93
C VAL A 212 -8.96 -2.16 -3.45
N ALA A 213 -9.93 -1.35 -3.05
CA ALA A 213 -10.52 -1.36 -1.71
C ALA A 213 -11.85 -2.11 -1.75
N MET A 214 -12.10 -2.98 -0.79
CA MET A 214 -13.37 -3.72 -0.64
C MET A 214 -13.78 -3.75 0.83
N ALA A 215 -15.08 -3.70 1.10
CA ALA A 215 -15.62 -3.93 2.43
C ALA A 215 -15.51 -5.41 2.82
N SER A 216 -15.29 -5.68 4.09
CA SER A 216 -15.49 -7.01 4.65
C SER A 216 -16.98 -7.42 4.54
N ARG A 217 -17.25 -8.73 4.48
CA ARG A 217 -18.65 -9.24 4.49
C ARG A 217 -19.37 -8.96 5.81
N ALA A 218 -18.63 -8.93 6.91
CA ALA A 218 -19.14 -8.66 8.25
C ALA A 218 -18.28 -7.58 8.93
N PRO A 219 -18.31 -6.34 8.45
CA PRO A 219 -17.55 -5.25 9.06
C PRO A 219 -18.18 -4.89 10.42
N ALA A 220 -17.34 -4.51 11.38
CA ALA A 220 -17.81 -4.00 12.67
C ALA A 220 -18.47 -2.62 12.51
N ASN A 221 -17.96 -1.79 11.59
CA ASN A 221 -18.51 -0.49 11.23
C ASN A 221 -18.98 -0.47 9.76
N ARG A 222 -20.15 -1.02 9.48
CA ARG A 222 -20.72 -1.13 8.12
C ARG A 222 -20.94 0.23 7.46
N GLU A 223 -21.50 1.18 8.19
CA GLU A 223 -21.81 2.51 7.65
C GLU A 223 -20.53 3.29 7.37
N GLY A 224 -19.57 3.25 8.29
CA GLY A 224 -18.26 3.88 8.10
C GLY A 224 -17.48 3.27 6.93
N ALA A 225 -17.49 1.94 6.79
CA ALA A 225 -16.87 1.25 5.65
C ALA A 225 -17.46 1.70 4.30
N ALA A 226 -18.81 1.76 4.22
CA ALA A 226 -19.49 2.20 3.01
C ALA A 226 -19.21 3.68 2.70
N ALA A 227 -19.19 4.55 3.70
CA ALA A 227 -18.88 5.97 3.56
C ALA A 227 -17.42 6.18 3.08
N LEU A 228 -16.46 5.46 3.67
CA LEU A 228 -15.05 5.53 3.29
C LEU A 228 -14.83 5.04 1.85
N LEU A 229 -15.44 3.91 1.46
CA LEU A 229 -15.34 3.41 0.08
C LEU A 229 -15.96 4.37 -0.93
N LYS A 230 -17.12 4.97 -0.59
CA LYS A 230 -17.72 6.03 -1.41
C LYS A 230 -16.78 7.23 -1.58
N TYR A 231 -16.11 7.64 -0.50
CA TYR A 231 -15.13 8.72 -0.52
C TYR A 231 -13.95 8.39 -1.45
N PHE A 232 -13.39 7.18 -1.34
CA PHE A 232 -12.30 6.75 -2.23
C PHE A 232 -12.70 6.77 -3.72
N GLY A 233 -13.97 6.58 -4.05
CA GLY A 233 -14.50 6.70 -5.42
C GLY A 233 -14.62 8.13 -5.96
N THR A 234 -14.48 9.17 -5.11
CA THR A 234 -14.63 10.57 -5.54
C THR A 234 -13.44 11.05 -6.38
N ALA A 235 -13.69 12.06 -7.22
CA ALA A 235 -12.63 12.70 -8.00
C ALA A 235 -11.55 13.35 -7.12
N GLY A 236 -11.95 13.93 -5.97
CA GLY A 236 -11.03 14.51 -4.98
C GLY A 236 -10.07 13.48 -4.42
N SER A 237 -10.58 12.34 -3.97
CA SER A 237 -9.75 11.25 -3.45
C SER A 237 -8.82 10.68 -4.52
N LYS A 238 -9.32 10.44 -5.74
CA LYS A 238 -8.48 9.97 -6.87
C LYS A 238 -7.32 10.91 -7.17
N LYS A 239 -7.55 12.22 -7.12
CA LYS A 239 -6.50 13.23 -7.29
C LYS A 239 -5.43 13.10 -6.20
N ILE A 240 -5.82 12.88 -4.94
CA ILE A 240 -4.89 12.65 -3.83
C ILE A 240 -4.00 11.43 -4.10
N PHE A 241 -4.57 10.30 -4.56
CA PHE A 241 -3.80 9.11 -4.90
C PHE A 241 -2.79 9.39 -6.01
N VAL A 242 -3.21 10.05 -7.10
CA VAL A 242 -2.32 10.40 -8.23
C VAL A 242 -1.17 11.32 -7.78
N GLU A 243 -1.44 12.35 -6.97
CA GLU A 243 -0.42 13.27 -6.43
C GLU A 243 0.60 12.55 -5.53
N ARG A 244 0.29 11.35 -5.06
CA ARG A 244 1.16 10.50 -4.25
C ARG A 244 1.79 9.35 -5.04
N GLY A 245 1.72 9.38 -6.37
CA GLY A 245 2.36 8.40 -7.27
C GLY A 245 1.59 7.08 -7.41
N ILE A 246 0.30 7.07 -7.13
CA ILE A 246 -0.61 5.95 -7.37
C ILE A 246 -1.45 6.34 -8.60
N GLU A 247 -1.09 5.77 -9.80
CA GLU A 247 -1.65 6.11 -11.11
C GLU A 247 -3.02 5.42 -11.37
#